data_237e9dca40469ff29d7aaaabe9f76356
#
_entry.id   237e9dca40469ff29d7aaaabe9f76356
#
_cell.length_a   1.000
_cell.length_b   1.000
_cell.length_c   1.000
_cell.angle_alpha   90.00
_cell.angle_beta   90.00
_cell.angle_gamma   90.00
#
_symmetry.space_group_name_H-M   'P 1'
#
loop_
_entity.id
_entity.type
_entity.pdbx_description
1 polymer ?
#
loop_
_entity_poly.entity_id
_entity_poly.type
_entity_poly.pdbx_seq_one_letter_code
_entity_poly.pdbx_strand_id
1 'polypeptide(L)'
;MTAMTVRSAAAAALAAATAVLALAGQAAAAPVPQPQTATAENRAAAHEAAAAPATLATLSRFFSREGKVSPATAQPRMEGETIPVSYLSPDFVAGRPGASVARLEFLVSQAVSSDGQRAALWTAKTGQGWEVVNIATGDDEFRYARLGAAALPGGTVFREPQIDAWYVAGGERVLPLDEDAVRAVGDRGTTLAAYRSRVTRAYGDKLPGSAYAKAGAAGGFAQPAPDPAGPPAAALAGGAGALALGAAGSVLLLRRRRAARP
;
A
#
# COMPACT_ATOMS: atom_id res chain seq x y z
N MET A 1 -46.37 -58.76 -33.41
CA MET A 1 -47.03 -57.80 -32.58
C MET A 1 -46.17 -57.70 -31.29
N THR A 2 -45.47 -56.75 -30.87
CA THR A 2 -45.57 -55.29 -30.99
C THR A 2 -44.18 -54.72 -30.71
N ALA A 3 -43.62 -53.98 -31.64
CA ALA A 3 -42.49 -53.11 -31.39
C ALA A 3 -43.04 -51.76 -30.88
N MET A 4 -42.64 -51.31 -29.76
CA MET A 4 -42.79 -49.88 -29.39
C MET A 4 -41.88 -49.49 -28.25
N THR A 5 -41.03 -48.57 -28.58
CA THR A 5 -40.61 -47.34 -27.99
C THR A 5 -39.52 -47.39 -26.91
N VAL A 6 -38.28 -47.27 -27.38
CA VAL A 6 -37.18 -46.70 -26.60
C VAL A 6 -36.61 -45.52 -27.41
N ARG A 7 -37.30 -44.36 -27.37
CA ARG A 7 -36.83 -43.14 -27.92
C ARG A 7 -37.49 -42.01 -27.12
N SER A 8 -37.03 -41.64 -25.95
CA SER A 8 -37.35 -40.36 -25.30
C SER A 8 -36.68 -40.19 -23.91
N ALA A 9 -35.44 -40.64 -23.70
CA ALA A 9 -34.75 -40.39 -22.43
C ALA A 9 -33.36 -39.71 -22.58
N ALA A 10 -32.99 -39.31 -23.80
CA ALA A 10 -31.66 -38.72 -24.03
C ALA A 10 -31.67 -37.19 -24.20
N ALA A 11 -32.82 -36.50 -24.16
CA ALA A 11 -32.93 -35.07 -24.40
C ALA A 11 -33.07 -34.20 -23.12
N ALA A 12 -33.24 -34.81 -21.95
CA ALA A 12 -33.45 -34.09 -20.71
C ALA A 12 -32.17 -33.90 -19.85
N ALA A 13 -31.07 -34.56 -20.20
CA ALA A 13 -29.84 -34.51 -19.43
C ALA A 13 -28.84 -33.43 -19.89
N LEU A 14 -29.05 -32.76 -21.04
CA LEU A 14 -28.15 -31.72 -21.55
C LEU A 14 -28.57 -30.29 -21.17
N ALA A 15 -29.76 -30.05 -20.62
CA ALA A 15 -30.24 -28.74 -20.25
C ALA A 15 -29.91 -28.35 -18.80
N ALA A 16 -29.47 -29.29 -17.97
CA ALA A 16 -29.13 -29.02 -16.56
C ALA A 16 -27.62 -28.67 -16.33
N ALA A 17 -26.76 -28.88 -17.32
CA ALA A 17 -25.31 -28.62 -17.17
C ALA A 17 -24.88 -27.20 -17.55
N THR A 18 -25.76 -26.40 -18.16
CA THR A 18 -25.42 -25.01 -18.58
C THR A 18 -25.86 -23.92 -17.61
N ALA A 19 -26.58 -24.27 -16.53
CA ALA A 19 -27.07 -23.30 -15.56
C ALA A 19 -26.14 -23.08 -14.33
N VAL A 20 -25.08 -23.87 -14.17
CA VAL A 20 -24.19 -23.81 -13.01
C VAL A 20 -22.94 -22.94 -13.26
N LEU A 21 -22.66 -22.51 -14.49
CA LEU A 21 -21.50 -21.66 -14.81
C LEU A 21 -21.78 -20.16 -14.74
N ALA A 22 -22.96 -19.70 -14.37
CA ALA A 22 -23.32 -18.28 -14.30
C ALA A 22 -23.26 -17.69 -12.87
N LEU A 23 -22.86 -18.48 -11.88
CA LEU A 23 -22.64 -18.02 -10.48
C LEU A 23 -21.16 -18.05 -10.06
N ALA A 24 -20.24 -17.83 -10.98
CA ALA A 24 -18.93 -17.31 -10.62
C ALA A 24 -19.17 -15.89 -10.10
N GLY A 25 -19.47 -15.79 -8.81
CA GLY A 25 -19.59 -14.53 -8.13
C GLY A 25 -18.39 -13.68 -8.50
N GLN A 26 -18.61 -12.54 -9.10
CA GLN A 26 -17.58 -11.51 -9.21
C GLN A 26 -17.14 -11.28 -7.77
N ALA A 27 -15.93 -11.72 -7.43
CA ALA A 27 -15.28 -11.32 -6.20
C ALA A 27 -15.20 -9.80 -6.29
N ALA A 28 -16.15 -9.13 -5.67
CA ALA A 28 -16.09 -7.68 -5.51
C ALA A 28 -14.77 -7.42 -4.81
N ALA A 29 -13.83 -6.77 -5.49
CA ALA A 29 -12.60 -6.31 -4.89
C ALA A 29 -13.00 -5.55 -3.64
N ALA A 30 -12.44 -5.93 -2.48
CA ALA A 30 -12.71 -5.21 -1.24
C ALA A 30 -12.51 -3.71 -1.48
N PRO A 31 -13.43 -2.85 -1.02
CA PRO A 31 -13.29 -1.41 -1.23
C PRO A 31 -11.93 -0.97 -0.72
N VAL A 32 -11.15 -0.29 -1.58
CA VAL A 32 -9.90 0.34 -1.16
C VAL A 32 -10.23 1.32 -0.03
N PRO A 33 -9.57 1.23 1.14
CA PRO A 33 -9.82 2.16 2.23
C PRO A 33 -9.69 3.60 1.73
N GLN A 34 -10.72 4.41 1.96
CA GLN A 34 -10.67 5.82 1.56
C GLN A 34 -9.78 6.60 2.53
N PRO A 35 -8.93 7.50 2.02
CA PRO A 35 -8.13 8.37 2.86
C PRO A 35 -9.03 9.16 3.83
N GLN A 36 -8.65 9.18 5.09
CA GLN A 36 -9.39 9.87 6.14
C GLN A 36 -8.63 11.14 6.55
N THR A 37 -9.36 12.16 6.99
CA THR A 37 -8.72 13.35 7.56
C THR A 37 -8.07 13.03 8.90
N ALA A 38 -6.93 13.64 9.20
CA ALA A 38 -6.21 13.46 10.46
C ALA A 38 -6.78 14.33 11.58
N THR A 39 -8.09 14.23 11.83
CA THR A 39 -8.74 14.90 12.98
C THR A 39 -8.25 14.32 14.29
N ALA A 40 -8.41 15.04 15.40
CA ALA A 40 -8.09 14.54 16.73
C ALA A 40 -8.87 13.24 17.06
N GLU A 41 -10.15 13.19 16.68
CA GLU A 41 -11.01 12.01 16.85
C GLU A 41 -10.46 10.81 16.06
N ASN A 42 -10.12 10.99 14.77
CA ASN A 42 -9.58 9.93 13.94
C ASN A 42 -8.23 9.42 14.47
N ARG A 43 -7.36 10.33 14.96
CA ARG A 43 -6.07 9.93 15.58
C ARG A 43 -6.29 9.13 16.86
N ALA A 44 -7.26 9.55 17.71
CA ALA A 44 -7.59 8.82 18.93
C ALA A 44 -8.12 7.42 18.60
N ALA A 45 -9.05 7.29 17.65
CA ALA A 45 -9.59 6.00 17.24
C ALA A 45 -8.53 5.08 16.60
N ALA A 46 -7.63 5.63 15.80
CA ALA A 46 -6.49 4.88 15.24
C ALA A 46 -5.51 4.43 16.34
N HIS A 47 -5.24 5.29 17.32
CA HIS A 47 -4.41 4.93 18.48
C HIS A 47 -5.04 3.81 19.31
N GLU A 48 -6.34 3.88 19.55
CA GLU A 48 -7.08 2.84 20.27
C GLU A 48 -6.99 1.48 19.54
N ALA A 49 -7.17 1.46 18.23
CA ALA A 49 -7.00 0.26 17.43
C ALA A 49 -5.56 -0.30 17.51
N ALA A 50 -4.54 0.58 17.50
CA ALA A 50 -3.15 0.19 17.67
C ALA A 50 -2.85 -0.37 19.07
N ALA A 51 -3.49 0.18 20.12
CA ALA A 51 -3.33 -0.24 21.52
C ALA A 51 -4.23 -1.42 21.93
N ALA A 52 -5.07 -1.93 21.03
CA ALA A 52 -5.99 -3.02 21.34
C ALA A 52 -5.25 -4.29 21.80
N PRO A 53 -5.78 -5.07 22.75
CA PRO A 53 -5.11 -6.24 23.31
C PRO A 53 -4.66 -7.26 22.25
N ALA A 54 -5.47 -7.47 21.19
CA ALA A 54 -5.13 -8.36 20.08
C ALA A 54 -3.93 -7.83 19.26
N THR A 55 -3.85 -6.51 19.07
CA THR A 55 -2.72 -5.84 18.41
C THR A 55 -1.45 -5.98 19.25
N LEU A 56 -1.51 -5.74 20.56
CA LEU A 56 -0.37 -5.89 21.47
C LEU A 56 0.12 -7.34 21.51
N ALA A 57 -0.77 -8.33 21.50
CA ALA A 57 -0.40 -9.74 21.40
C ALA A 57 0.30 -10.05 20.05
N THR A 58 -0.09 -9.42 18.96
CA THR A 58 0.57 -9.54 17.68
C THR A 58 1.94 -8.88 17.69
N LEU A 59 2.07 -7.69 18.30
CA LEU A 59 3.34 -7.00 18.49
C LEU A 59 4.32 -7.81 19.34
N SER A 60 3.88 -8.51 20.39
CA SER A 60 4.75 -9.40 21.17
C SER A 60 5.40 -10.47 20.30
N ARG A 61 4.65 -11.07 19.38
CA ARG A 61 5.18 -12.03 18.41
C ARG A 61 6.06 -11.36 17.36
N PHE A 62 5.71 -10.14 16.94
CA PHE A 62 6.49 -9.38 15.97
C PHE A 62 7.88 -9.05 16.49
N PHE A 63 8.00 -8.51 17.69
CA PHE A 63 9.27 -8.15 18.30
C PHE A 63 10.14 -9.37 18.66
N SER A 64 9.52 -10.54 18.89
CA SER A 64 10.27 -11.76 19.18
C SER A 64 10.90 -12.45 17.96
N ARG A 65 10.62 -11.99 16.74
CA ARG A 65 11.12 -12.64 15.50
C ARG A 65 12.65 -12.69 15.40
N GLU A 66 13.33 -11.68 15.96
CA GLU A 66 14.79 -11.60 15.93
C GLU A 66 15.46 -12.31 17.11
N GLY A 67 14.68 -12.94 17.99
CA GLY A 67 15.18 -13.80 19.07
C GLY A 67 15.80 -13.06 20.26
N LYS A 68 15.75 -11.74 20.32
CA LYS A 68 16.28 -10.93 21.44
C LYS A 68 15.38 -10.94 22.66
N VAL A 69 14.06 -11.02 22.43
CA VAL A 69 13.01 -11.14 23.45
C VAL A 69 12.09 -12.28 23.10
N SER A 70 11.44 -12.88 24.12
CA SER A 70 10.33 -13.81 23.89
C SER A 70 9.00 -13.06 23.77
N PRO A 71 7.94 -13.68 23.22
CA PRO A 71 6.64 -13.05 23.19
C PRO A 71 6.12 -12.63 24.57
N ALA A 72 6.48 -13.39 25.62
CA ALA A 72 6.08 -13.08 27.01
C ALA A 72 6.85 -11.89 27.59
N THR A 73 8.09 -11.65 27.15
CA THR A 73 8.96 -10.61 27.69
C THR A 73 9.04 -9.37 26.82
N ALA A 74 8.51 -9.39 25.61
CA ALA A 74 8.53 -8.25 24.68
C ALA A 74 7.79 -7.02 25.23
N GLN A 75 6.69 -7.22 25.96
CA GLN A 75 5.92 -6.17 26.64
C GLN A 75 5.73 -4.90 25.78
N PRO A 76 5.12 -5.02 24.60
CA PRO A 76 4.96 -3.87 23.70
C PRO A 76 4.07 -2.81 24.35
N ARG A 77 4.44 -1.55 24.18
CA ARG A 77 3.64 -0.39 24.59
C ARG A 77 3.59 0.63 23.47
N MET A 78 2.51 1.38 23.41
CA MET A 78 2.40 2.52 22.51
C MET A 78 3.22 3.69 23.08
N GLU A 79 3.86 4.47 22.20
CA GLU A 79 4.68 5.62 22.55
C GLU A 79 4.34 6.84 21.69
N GLY A 80 4.09 7.98 22.32
CA GLY A 80 3.78 9.22 21.63
C GLY A 80 2.40 9.28 20.98
N GLU A 81 2.23 10.29 20.13
CA GLU A 81 0.97 10.53 19.43
C GLU A 81 0.90 9.77 18.11
N THR A 82 -0.32 9.46 17.67
CA THR A 82 -0.59 8.97 16.33
C THR A 82 -0.44 10.11 15.32
N ILE A 83 0.39 9.92 14.30
CA ILE A 83 0.71 10.92 13.29
C ILE A 83 0.11 10.58 11.93
N PRO A 84 -0.20 11.60 11.07
CA PRO A 84 -0.59 11.36 9.69
C PRO A 84 0.61 11.00 8.82
N VAL A 85 0.42 10.03 7.94
CA VAL A 85 1.36 9.69 6.87
C VAL A 85 0.69 9.92 5.53
N SER A 86 1.26 10.82 4.77
CA SER A 86 0.77 11.20 3.45
C SER A 86 1.70 10.70 2.35
N TYR A 87 1.10 10.38 1.21
CA TYR A 87 1.82 10.01 0.00
C TYR A 87 1.59 11.04 -1.11
N LEU A 88 2.45 11.03 -2.13
CA LEU A 88 2.26 11.82 -3.34
C LEU A 88 0.85 11.57 -3.91
N SER A 89 0.09 12.66 -4.08
CA SER A 89 -1.31 12.59 -4.52
C SER A 89 -1.41 12.22 -6.00
N PRO A 90 -2.20 11.20 -6.38
CA PRO A 90 -2.50 10.90 -7.77
C PRO A 90 -3.17 12.07 -8.51
N ASP A 91 -4.01 12.87 -7.82
CA ASP A 91 -4.67 14.02 -8.41
C ASP A 91 -3.68 15.15 -8.73
N PHE A 92 -2.66 15.32 -7.88
CA PHE A 92 -1.55 16.25 -8.15
C PHE A 92 -0.73 15.78 -9.36
N VAL A 93 -0.41 14.49 -9.44
CA VAL A 93 0.29 13.88 -10.58
C VAL A 93 -0.52 14.03 -11.87
N ALA A 94 -1.85 13.88 -11.81
CA ALA A 94 -2.76 14.09 -12.93
C ALA A 94 -2.88 15.55 -13.37
N GLY A 95 -2.25 16.49 -12.66
CA GLY A 95 -2.33 17.91 -12.95
C GLY A 95 -3.68 18.54 -12.64
N ARG A 96 -4.52 17.93 -11.80
CA ARG A 96 -5.84 18.48 -11.46
C ARG A 96 -5.70 19.84 -10.80
N PRO A 97 -6.48 20.84 -11.23
CA PRO A 97 -6.46 22.16 -10.60
C PRO A 97 -6.78 22.10 -9.11
N GLY A 98 -6.00 22.81 -8.28
CA GLY A 98 -6.22 22.84 -6.83
C GLY A 98 -5.83 21.56 -6.07
N ALA A 99 -5.36 20.52 -6.75
CA ALA A 99 -4.96 19.29 -6.08
C ALA A 99 -3.76 19.52 -5.16
N SER A 100 -3.88 19.06 -3.90
CA SER A 100 -2.76 19.02 -2.95
C SER A 100 -1.67 18.07 -3.45
N VAL A 101 -0.40 18.41 -3.17
CA VAL A 101 0.75 17.57 -3.50
C VAL A 101 0.71 16.24 -2.76
N ALA A 102 0.13 16.23 -1.57
CA ALA A 102 0.07 15.08 -0.69
C ALA A 102 -1.37 14.69 -0.36
N ARG A 103 -1.61 13.40 -0.23
CA ARG A 103 -2.86 12.80 0.23
C ARG A 103 -2.58 11.93 1.45
N LEU A 104 -3.39 12.08 2.51
CA LEU A 104 -3.32 11.21 3.67
C LEU A 104 -3.61 9.76 3.26
N GLU A 105 -2.73 8.84 3.63
CA GLU A 105 -2.92 7.41 3.38
C GLU A 105 -3.18 6.64 4.67
N PHE A 106 -2.45 6.93 5.73
CA PHE A 106 -2.52 6.21 7.00
C PHE A 106 -2.41 7.14 8.18
N LEU A 107 -2.91 6.67 9.32
CA LEU A 107 -2.55 7.18 10.63
C LEU A 107 -1.60 6.18 11.28
N VAL A 108 -0.46 6.65 11.77
CA VAL A 108 0.60 5.76 12.25
C VAL A 108 0.90 5.99 13.72
N SER A 109 0.88 4.91 14.49
CA SER A 109 1.21 4.88 15.91
C SER A 109 2.54 4.16 16.12
N GLN A 110 3.35 4.61 17.09
CA GLN A 110 4.62 3.97 17.43
C GLN A 110 4.45 3.00 18.58
N ALA A 111 5.03 1.81 18.44
CA ALA A 111 5.19 0.86 19.52
C ALA A 111 6.65 0.62 19.85
N VAL A 112 6.92 0.36 21.13
CA VAL A 112 8.26 0.04 21.64
C VAL A 112 8.19 -1.22 22.48
N SER A 113 9.15 -2.12 22.27
CA SER A 113 9.31 -3.34 23.09
C SER A 113 10.20 -3.08 24.32
N SER A 114 10.23 -4.03 25.25
CA SER A 114 11.04 -3.97 26.47
C SER A 114 12.54 -3.83 26.23
N ASP A 115 13.04 -4.31 25.09
CA ASP A 115 14.44 -4.21 24.67
C ASP A 115 14.74 -2.99 23.78
N GLY A 116 13.76 -2.08 23.62
CA GLY A 116 13.91 -0.85 22.86
C GLY A 116 13.70 -0.97 21.34
N GLN A 117 13.31 -2.12 20.83
CA GLN A 117 12.90 -2.23 19.42
C GLN A 117 11.69 -1.34 19.16
N ARG A 118 11.65 -0.71 17.97
CA ARG A 118 10.55 0.16 17.55
C ARG A 118 9.80 -0.44 16.37
N ALA A 119 8.49 -0.22 16.36
CA ALA A 119 7.63 -0.58 15.24
C ALA A 119 6.64 0.54 14.96
N ALA A 120 6.37 0.77 13.68
CA ALA A 120 5.32 1.65 13.19
C ALA A 120 4.08 0.82 12.86
N LEU A 121 2.93 1.15 13.44
CA LEU A 121 1.64 0.52 13.18
C LEU A 121 0.81 1.44 12.30
N TRP A 122 0.56 1.01 11.08
CA TRP A 122 -0.24 1.75 10.13
C TRP A 122 -1.71 1.37 10.29
N THR A 123 -2.54 2.36 10.54
CA THR A 123 -3.98 2.16 10.70
C THR A 123 -4.72 2.83 9.55
N ALA A 124 -5.77 2.16 9.08
CA ALA A 124 -6.70 2.67 8.08
C ALA A 124 -8.14 2.44 8.55
N LYS A 125 -9.06 3.27 8.07
CA LYS A 125 -10.49 3.07 8.29
C LYS A 125 -11.03 2.08 7.26
N THR A 126 -11.58 0.97 7.77
CA THR A 126 -12.22 -0.08 6.98
C THR A 126 -13.75 -0.02 7.16
N GLY A 127 -14.47 -0.95 6.56
CA GLY A 127 -15.90 -1.14 6.83
C GLY A 127 -16.23 -1.56 8.27
N GLN A 128 -15.23 -2.03 9.03
CA GLN A 128 -15.36 -2.47 10.42
C GLN A 128 -14.84 -1.43 11.45
N GLY A 129 -14.35 -0.29 10.97
CA GLY A 129 -13.79 0.76 11.81
C GLY A 129 -12.30 1.00 11.55
N TRP A 130 -11.58 1.52 12.53
CA TRP A 130 -10.12 1.68 12.46
C TRP A 130 -9.42 0.36 12.74
N GLU A 131 -8.52 -0.07 11.87
CA GLU A 131 -7.79 -1.32 11.98
C GLU A 131 -6.32 -1.14 11.64
N VAL A 132 -5.45 -1.91 12.32
CA VAL A 132 -4.04 -1.98 11.97
C VAL A 132 -3.90 -2.81 10.69
N VAL A 133 -3.45 -2.17 9.62
CA VAL A 133 -3.30 -2.79 8.30
C VAL A 133 -1.85 -3.18 7.99
N ASN A 134 -0.88 -2.64 8.74
CA ASN A 134 0.53 -3.00 8.59
C ASN A 134 1.30 -2.75 9.89
N ILE A 135 2.35 -3.55 10.11
CA ILE A 135 3.35 -3.38 11.17
C ILE A 135 4.74 -3.42 10.51
N ALA A 136 5.47 -2.33 10.60
CA ALA A 136 6.81 -2.20 10.05
C ALA A 136 7.85 -2.01 11.17
N THR A 137 9.07 -2.55 10.98
CA THR A 137 10.20 -2.32 11.89
C THR A 137 10.75 -0.90 11.68
N GLY A 138 11.03 -0.20 12.77
CA GLY A 138 11.64 1.14 12.74
C GLY A 138 10.68 2.25 13.10
N ASP A 139 11.11 3.47 12.84
CA ASP A 139 10.39 4.71 13.19
C ASP A 139 10.55 5.78 12.08
N ASP A 140 10.72 5.37 10.83
CA ASP A 140 11.00 6.27 9.72
C ASP A 140 9.92 7.36 9.57
N GLU A 141 8.65 7.02 9.70
CA GLU A 141 7.53 7.96 9.62
C GLU A 141 7.66 9.08 10.67
N PHE A 142 8.01 8.71 11.89
CA PHE A 142 8.20 9.65 13.00
C PHE A 142 9.47 10.50 12.82
N ARG A 143 10.54 9.87 12.31
CA ARG A 143 11.78 10.56 11.98
C ARG A 143 11.55 11.63 10.92
N TYR A 144 10.91 11.29 9.81
CA TYR A 144 10.66 12.25 8.72
C TYR A 144 9.63 13.31 9.09
N ALA A 145 8.63 12.98 9.93
CA ALA A 145 7.73 13.98 10.49
C ALA A 145 8.50 15.06 11.28
N ARG A 146 9.45 14.65 12.13
CA ARG A 146 10.30 15.61 12.90
C ARG A 146 11.24 16.41 11.98
N LEU A 147 11.90 15.74 11.02
CA LEU A 147 12.78 16.42 10.06
C LEU A 147 12.01 17.45 9.22
N GLY A 148 10.83 17.10 8.74
CA GLY A 148 9.99 18.01 7.97
C GLY A 148 9.50 19.20 8.77
N ALA A 149 9.08 18.98 10.03
CA ALA A 149 8.68 20.07 10.92
C ALA A 149 9.84 21.06 11.21
N ALA A 150 11.07 20.55 11.29
CA ALA A 150 12.27 21.38 11.47
C ALA A 150 12.67 22.11 10.17
N ALA A 151 12.61 21.43 9.01
CA ALA A 151 13.03 21.99 7.73
C ALA A 151 12.03 23.03 7.18
N LEU A 152 10.73 22.82 7.39
CA LEU A 152 9.67 23.70 6.91
C LEU A 152 8.48 23.67 7.89
N PRO A 153 8.49 24.52 8.94
CA PRO A 153 7.42 24.58 9.92
C PRO A 153 6.05 24.83 9.26
N GLY A 154 5.05 24.02 9.63
CA GLY A 154 3.72 24.06 9.03
C GLY A 154 3.61 23.38 7.67
N GLY A 155 4.70 22.85 7.13
CA GLY A 155 4.70 22.07 5.90
C GLY A 155 4.07 20.68 6.06
N THR A 156 3.66 20.10 4.95
CA THR A 156 3.14 18.72 4.88
C THR A 156 4.26 17.77 4.49
N VAL A 157 4.57 16.82 5.38
CA VAL A 157 5.51 15.73 5.08
C VAL A 157 4.80 14.67 4.25
N PHE A 158 5.45 14.19 3.19
CA PHE A 158 4.91 13.13 2.35
C PHE A 158 5.99 12.25 1.73
N ARG A 159 5.61 11.04 1.38
CA ARG A 159 6.45 10.06 0.70
C ARG A 159 6.08 9.97 -0.78
N GLU A 160 7.07 9.82 -1.64
CA GLU A 160 6.93 9.38 -3.02
C GLU A 160 7.33 7.90 -3.08
N PRO A 161 6.34 6.96 -3.01
CA PRO A 161 6.64 5.54 -2.80
C PRO A 161 7.43 4.89 -3.93
N GLN A 162 7.31 5.42 -5.15
CA GLN A 162 7.93 4.86 -6.36
C GLN A 162 9.46 4.88 -6.31
N ILE A 163 10.02 5.83 -5.56
CA ILE A 163 11.47 5.98 -5.41
C ILE A 163 11.90 6.00 -3.93
N ASP A 164 10.98 5.66 -3.02
CA ASP A 164 11.18 5.63 -1.56
C ASP A 164 11.69 6.96 -0.97
N ALA A 165 11.28 8.08 -1.56
CA ALA A 165 11.76 9.42 -1.21
C ALA A 165 10.79 10.16 -0.30
N TRP A 166 11.34 10.87 0.71
CA TRP A 166 10.58 11.68 1.64
C TRP A 166 10.83 13.17 1.43
N TYR A 167 9.77 13.94 1.50
CA TYR A 167 9.75 15.37 1.28
C TYR A 167 8.91 16.11 2.32
N VAL A 168 9.15 17.41 2.44
CA VAL A 168 8.20 18.34 3.05
C VAL A 168 7.83 19.42 2.05
N ALA A 169 6.53 19.71 1.92
CA ALA A 169 6.01 20.77 1.06
C ALA A 169 5.27 21.83 1.88
N GLY A 170 5.47 23.09 1.52
CA GLY A 170 4.76 24.23 2.11
C GLY A 170 4.91 25.48 1.24
N GLY A 171 3.81 26.22 1.07
CA GLY A 171 3.75 27.29 0.09
C GLY A 171 4.09 26.77 -1.30
N GLU A 172 5.07 27.38 -1.96
CA GLU A 172 5.51 26.97 -3.29
C GLU A 172 6.79 26.13 -3.31
N ARG A 173 7.19 25.58 -2.17
CA ARG A 173 8.45 24.83 -2.03
C ARG A 173 8.21 23.36 -1.72
N VAL A 174 9.13 22.53 -2.24
CA VAL A 174 9.29 21.12 -1.88
C VAL A 174 10.75 20.91 -1.50
N LEU A 175 11.01 20.48 -0.28
CA LEU A 175 12.35 20.22 0.25
C LEU A 175 12.54 18.72 0.44
N PRO A 176 13.74 18.20 0.13
CA PRO A 176 14.08 16.80 0.37
C PRO A 176 14.32 16.53 1.86
N LEU A 177 13.99 15.33 2.33
CA LEU A 177 14.25 14.90 3.71
C LEU A 177 15.20 13.68 3.78
N ASP A 178 15.52 13.07 2.65
CA ASP A 178 16.45 11.94 2.54
C ASP A 178 17.29 12.02 1.25
N GLU A 179 18.19 11.06 1.08
CA GLU A 179 19.10 11.00 -0.06
C GLU A 179 18.38 10.70 -1.38
N ASP A 180 17.30 9.91 -1.35
CA ASP A 180 16.50 9.60 -2.54
C ASP A 180 15.78 10.86 -3.04
N ALA A 181 15.24 11.65 -2.12
CA ALA A 181 14.66 12.96 -2.42
C ALA A 181 15.71 13.94 -2.95
N VAL A 182 16.91 13.99 -2.33
CA VAL A 182 18.02 14.84 -2.81
C VAL A 182 18.41 14.47 -4.23
N ARG A 183 18.51 13.18 -4.55
CA ARG A 183 18.79 12.74 -5.93
C ARG A 183 17.72 13.18 -6.93
N ALA A 184 16.46 13.25 -6.48
CA ALA A 184 15.34 13.58 -7.34
C ALA A 184 15.15 15.08 -7.57
N VAL A 185 15.41 15.93 -6.59
CA VAL A 185 15.12 17.39 -6.65
C VAL A 185 16.29 18.30 -6.26
N GLY A 186 17.44 17.75 -5.91
CA GLY A 186 18.61 18.47 -5.41
C GLY A 186 18.52 18.80 -3.93
N ASP A 187 19.66 19.11 -3.32
CA ASP A 187 19.83 19.38 -1.89
C ASP A 187 19.04 20.62 -1.39
N ARG A 188 18.87 21.62 -2.24
CA ARG A 188 18.11 22.83 -1.95
C ARG A 188 16.62 22.69 -2.20
N GLY A 189 16.17 21.54 -2.66
CA GLY A 189 14.80 21.29 -3.05
C GLY A 189 14.41 22.01 -4.36
N THR A 190 13.11 22.14 -4.58
CA THR A 190 12.57 22.70 -5.83
C THR A 190 11.27 23.45 -5.57
N THR A 191 10.73 24.09 -6.61
CA THR A 191 9.39 24.68 -6.56
C THR A 191 8.32 23.61 -6.70
N LEU A 192 7.12 23.86 -6.14
CA LEU A 192 5.98 22.97 -6.26
C LEU A 192 5.59 22.75 -7.75
N ALA A 193 5.72 23.78 -8.58
CA ALA A 193 5.45 23.69 -10.02
C ALA A 193 6.46 22.79 -10.75
N ALA A 194 7.77 22.93 -10.46
CA ALA A 194 8.80 22.08 -11.03
C ALA A 194 8.67 20.63 -10.54
N TYR A 195 8.34 20.42 -9.27
CA TYR A 195 8.06 19.10 -8.73
C TYR A 195 6.86 18.45 -9.43
N ARG A 196 5.74 19.19 -9.62
CA ARG A 196 4.58 18.72 -10.39
C ARG A 196 4.98 18.28 -11.80
N SER A 197 5.74 19.11 -12.52
CA SER A 197 6.20 18.77 -13.87
C SER A 197 7.02 17.48 -13.91
N ARG A 198 7.86 17.26 -12.89
CA ARG A 198 8.67 16.04 -12.75
C ARG A 198 7.78 14.80 -12.55
N VAL A 199 6.88 14.83 -11.55
CA VAL A 199 6.06 13.66 -11.21
C VAL A 199 4.99 13.36 -12.27
N THR A 200 4.43 14.38 -12.92
CA THR A 200 3.52 14.20 -14.05
C THR A 200 4.22 13.49 -15.22
N ARG A 201 5.45 13.87 -15.53
CA ARG A 201 6.25 13.22 -16.59
C ARG A 201 6.61 11.78 -16.23
N ALA A 202 6.92 11.52 -14.96
CA ALA A 202 7.33 10.20 -14.50
C ALA A 202 6.17 9.20 -14.35
N TYR A 203 4.98 9.69 -13.97
CA TYR A 203 3.88 8.84 -13.49
C TYR A 203 2.53 9.13 -14.14
N GLY A 204 2.37 10.21 -14.89
CA GLY A 204 1.07 10.62 -15.44
C GLY A 204 0.40 9.59 -16.34
N ASP A 205 1.20 8.83 -17.09
CA ASP A 205 0.74 7.73 -17.95
C ASP A 205 0.43 6.43 -17.18
N LYS A 206 0.78 6.35 -15.90
CA LYS A 206 0.68 5.16 -15.04
C LYS A 206 -0.42 5.26 -13.99
N LEU A 207 -1.21 6.33 -14.01
CA LEU A 207 -2.29 6.57 -13.06
C LEU A 207 -3.38 5.49 -13.13
N PRO A 208 -4.16 5.30 -12.05
CA PRO A 208 -5.31 4.41 -12.07
C PRO A 208 -6.26 4.71 -13.24
N GLY A 209 -6.69 3.69 -13.96
CA GLY A 209 -7.54 3.80 -15.15
C GLY A 209 -6.79 4.10 -16.45
N SER A 210 -5.47 4.32 -16.43
CA SER A 210 -4.63 4.46 -17.64
C SER A 210 -4.54 3.14 -18.42
N ALA A 211 -4.05 3.21 -19.67
CA ALA A 211 -3.76 2.02 -20.48
C ALA A 211 -2.72 1.12 -19.78
N TYR A 212 -1.73 1.70 -19.12
CA TYR A 212 -0.73 0.99 -18.33
C TYR A 212 -1.36 0.20 -17.18
N ALA A 213 -2.27 0.82 -16.42
CA ALA A 213 -2.98 0.15 -15.33
C ALA A 213 -3.91 -0.96 -15.83
N LYS A 214 -4.61 -0.71 -16.96
CA LYS A 214 -5.50 -1.70 -17.60
C LYS A 214 -4.75 -2.91 -18.17
N ALA A 215 -3.50 -2.71 -18.59
CA ALA A 215 -2.62 -3.79 -19.03
C ALA A 215 -2.05 -4.64 -17.87
N GLY A 216 -2.42 -4.37 -16.61
CA GLY A 216 -1.92 -5.09 -15.45
C GLY A 216 -0.45 -4.79 -15.10
N ALA A 217 0.15 -3.80 -15.75
CA ALA A 217 1.56 -3.45 -15.56
C ALA A 217 1.83 -2.68 -14.25
N ALA A 218 0.80 -2.30 -13.51
CA ALA A 218 0.91 -1.51 -12.28
C ALA A 218 1.64 -2.21 -11.12
N GLY A 219 1.89 -3.54 -11.22
CA GLY A 219 2.65 -4.32 -10.24
C GLY A 219 4.14 -4.52 -10.58
N GLY A 220 4.66 -3.89 -11.62
CA GLY A 220 6.06 -4.05 -12.04
C GLY A 220 6.38 -5.37 -12.76
N PHE A 221 5.37 -6.18 -13.06
CA PHE A 221 5.50 -7.36 -13.91
C PHE A 221 4.96 -7.02 -15.30
N ALA A 222 5.86 -6.63 -16.21
CA ALA A 222 5.52 -6.63 -17.62
C ALA A 222 5.26 -8.09 -18.03
N GLN A 223 4.02 -8.43 -18.41
CA GLN A 223 3.79 -9.69 -19.13
C GLN A 223 4.59 -9.61 -20.44
N PRO A 224 5.36 -10.66 -20.81
CA PRO A 224 5.96 -10.72 -22.12
C PRO A 224 4.86 -10.52 -23.17
N ALA A 225 5.11 -9.66 -24.17
CA ALA A 225 4.19 -9.54 -25.30
C ALA A 225 3.95 -10.94 -25.91
N PRO A 226 2.70 -11.31 -26.23
CA PRO A 226 2.44 -12.60 -26.86
C PRO A 226 3.19 -12.65 -28.19
N ASP A 227 3.98 -13.72 -28.36
CA ASP A 227 4.70 -13.99 -29.61
C ASP A 227 3.70 -14.08 -30.77
N PRO A 228 3.89 -13.36 -31.87
CA PRO A 228 2.89 -13.29 -32.94
C PRO A 228 2.77 -14.55 -33.80
N ALA A 229 3.34 -15.69 -33.40
CA ALA A 229 3.29 -16.93 -34.18
C ALA A 229 3.27 -18.17 -33.28
N GLY A 230 2.08 -18.56 -32.80
CA GLY A 230 1.85 -19.87 -32.22
C GLY A 230 0.38 -20.29 -32.33
N PRO A 231 0.04 -21.58 -32.59
CA PRO A 231 -1.34 -22.02 -32.67
C PRO A 231 -2.04 -21.92 -31.31
N PRO A 232 -3.39 -21.78 -31.24
CA PRO A 232 -4.11 -21.50 -30.01
C PRO A 232 -4.04 -22.71 -29.06
N ALA A 233 -3.32 -22.51 -27.95
CA ALA A 233 -3.39 -23.43 -26.81
C ALA A 233 -4.66 -23.13 -26.01
N ALA A 234 -5.47 -24.16 -25.74
CA ALA A 234 -6.70 -24.09 -24.98
C ALA A 234 -6.47 -23.48 -23.57
N ALA A 235 -7.25 -22.46 -23.26
CA ALA A 235 -7.24 -21.78 -21.98
C ALA A 235 -7.71 -22.70 -20.87
N LEU A 236 -6.81 -23.10 -19.97
CA LEU A 236 -7.16 -23.58 -18.64
C LEU A 236 -7.30 -22.34 -17.72
N ALA A 237 -8.55 -21.98 -17.45
CA ALA A 237 -8.90 -20.94 -16.51
C ALA A 237 -8.62 -21.42 -15.08
N GLY A 238 -7.51 -20.95 -14.51
CA GLY A 238 -7.20 -21.02 -13.07
C GLY A 238 -7.29 -19.63 -12.48
N GLY A 239 -8.27 -19.39 -11.63
CA GLY A 239 -8.48 -18.12 -10.97
C GLY A 239 -7.35 -17.76 -10.03
N ALA A 240 -6.78 -16.58 -10.21
CA ALA A 240 -5.91 -15.93 -9.23
C ALA A 240 -6.53 -14.59 -8.88
N GLY A 241 -7.09 -14.52 -7.68
CA GLY A 241 -7.47 -13.25 -7.05
C GLY A 241 -6.22 -12.43 -6.78
N ALA A 242 -5.99 -11.40 -7.56
CA ALA A 242 -4.92 -10.45 -7.33
C ALA A 242 -5.35 -9.47 -6.24
N LEU A 243 -4.91 -9.71 -5.02
CA LEU A 243 -4.88 -8.72 -3.95
C LEU A 243 -3.85 -7.66 -4.32
N ALA A 244 -4.31 -6.45 -4.61
CA ALA A 244 -3.47 -5.26 -4.74
C ALA A 244 -3.01 -4.79 -3.34
N LEU A 245 -2.13 -5.56 -2.70
CA LEU A 245 -1.40 -5.24 -1.48
C LEU A 245 0.10 -5.45 -1.73
N GLY A 246 0.63 -4.84 -2.77
CA GLY A 246 1.97 -5.10 -3.26
C GLY A 246 2.94 -3.94 -3.21
N ALA A 247 2.88 -3.05 -2.22
CA ALA A 247 3.89 -1.98 -2.10
C ALA A 247 4.82 -2.11 -0.89
N ALA A 248 4.63 -3.09 0.00
CA ALA A 248 5.41 -3.20 1.24
C ALA A 248 6.42 -4.37 1.32
N GLY A 249 6.50 -5.24 0.31
CA GLY A 249 7.26 -6.49 0.42
C GLY A 249 8.70 -6.49 -0.11
N SER A 250 9.15 -5.48 -0.84
CA SER A 250 10.42 -5.57 -1.60
C SER A 250 11.65 -4.93 -0.94
N VAL A 251 11.54 -4.32 0.24
CA VAL A 251 12.64 -3.57 0.86
C VAL A 251 13.55 -4.44 1.74
N LEU A 252 13.14 -5.65 2.10
CA LEU A 252 13.91 -6.47 3.05
C LEU A 252 15.18 -7.14 2.49
N LEU A 253 15.35 -7.20 1.18
CA LEU A 253 16.47 -7.95 0.55
C LEU A 253 17.68 -7.08 0.16
N LEU A 254 17.55 -5.76 0.09
CA LEU A 254 18.63 -4.86 -0.33
C LEU A 254 19.45 -4.27 0.83
N ARG A 255 18.94 -4.24 2.05
CA ARG A 255 19.68 -3.70 3.22
C ARG A 255 20.78 -4.64 3.76
N ARG A 256 20.78 -5.93 3.44
CA ARG A 256 21.84 -6.88 3.90
C ARG A 256 23.20 -6.73 3.20
N ARG A 257 23.33 -5.94 2.15
CA ARG A 257 24.60 -5.79 1.39
C ARG A 257 25.43 -4.55 1.74
N ARG A 258 24.96 -3.64 2.61
CA ARG A 258 25.70 -2.42 2.97
C ARG A 258 26.38 -2.43 4.35
N ALA A 259 26.21 -3.48 5.15
CA ALA A 259 26.83 -3.58 6.49
C ALA A 259 28.15 -4.35 6.52
N ALA A 260 28.78 -4.65 5.37
CA ALA A 260 30.06 -5.35 5.30
C ALA A 260 31.01 -4.62 4.36
N ARG A 261 31.59 -3.52 4.83
CA ARG A 261 32.92 -3.05 4.43
C ARG A 261 33.53 -2.27 5.57
N PRO A 262 34.84 -2.56 5.85
CA PRO A 262 35.58 -2.02 6.99
C PRO A 262 35.80 -0.52 6.89
#